data_58c2d3a1fd5b4dcc24d4268b1fdca34f
#
_entry.id   58c2d3a1fd5b4dcc24d4268b1fdca34f
#
_cell.length_a   1.000
_cell.length_b   1.000
_cell.length_c   1.000
_cell.angle_alpha   90.00
_cell.angle_beta   90.00
_cell.angle_gamma   90.00
#
_symmetry.space_group_name_H-M   'P 1'
#
loop_
_entity.id
_entity.type
_entity.pdbx_description
1 polymer ?
#
loop_
_entity_poly.entity_id
_entity_poly.type
_entity_poly.pdbx_seq_one_letter_code
_entity_poly.pdbx_strand_id
1 'polypeptide(L)'
;LHHIDDCKFVDGNTKLLLTASGNGMVLLDIETKEVLTYAHVPMAHSADLLPGGRVAVALSTHKKGNALEVYDIDKPEKTIIRDSLYSGHGVVWNASRQSLYALGYKELREYKLENW
;
A
#
# COMPACT_ATOMS: atom_id res chain seq x y z
N LEU A 1 -7.22 -11.04 8.60
CA LEU A 1 -6.96 -10.96 7.14
C LEU A 1 -7.19 -12.30 6.47
N HIS A 2 -7.72 -12.27 5.25
CA HIS A 2 -7.95 -13.43 4.41
C HIS A 2 -7.11 -13.34 3.14
N HIS A 3 -6.52 -14.45 2.72
CA HIS A 3 -5.69 -14.50 1.51
C HIS A 3 -4.55 -13.51 1.56
N ILE A 4 -3.68 -13.70 2.54
CA ILE A 4 -2.50 -12.85 2.70
C ILE A 4 -1.58 -13.02 1.50
N ASP A 5 -1.19 -11.94 0.86
CA ASP A 5 -0.42 -11.97 -0.39
C ASP A 5 1.03 -11.52 -0.24
N ASP A 6 1.28 -10.51 0.56
CA ASP A 6 2.59 -9.90 0.61
C ASP A 6 2.91 -9.37 2.00
N CYS A 7 4.19 -9.30 2.31
CA CYS A 7 4.67 -8.63 3.50
C CYS A 7 6.01 -7.96 3.22
N LYS A 8 6.26 -6.85 3.88
CA LYS A 8 7.50 -6.11 3.71
C LYS A 8 7.91 -5.48 5.03
N PHE A 9 9.20 -5.50 5.31
CA PHE A 9 9.73 -4.72 6.42
C PHE A 9 9.74 -3.25 6.01
N VAL A 10 9.30 -2.40 6.90
CA VAL A 10 9.27 -0.95 6.69
C VAL A 10 9.76 -0.23 7.95
N ASP A 11 9.99 1.07 7.84
CA ASP A 11 10.41 1.94 8.93
C ASP A 11 11.63 1.39 9.68
N GLY A 12 12.76 1.27 8.94
CA GLY A 12 14.01 0.78 9.51
C GLY A 12 13.91 -0.64 10.06
N ASN A 13 13.08 -1.47 9.45
CA ASN A 13 12.84 -2.88 9.85
C ASN A 13 12.15 -3.02 11.21
N THR A 14 11.49 -1.98 11.69
CA THR A 14 10.78 -2.02 12.97
C THR A 14 9.33 -2.43 12.83
N LYS A 15 8.79 -2.32 11.62
CA LYS A 15 7.38 -2.61 11.33
C LYS A 15 7.25 -3.55 10.15
N LEU A 16 6.13 -4.24 10.10
CA LEU A 16 5.79 -5.15 9.01
C LEU A 16 4.50 -4.65 8.37
N LEU A 17 4.53 -4.51 7.07
CA LEU A 17 3.38 -4.08 6.29
C LEU A 17 2.85 -5.29 5.52
N LEU A 18 1.59 -5.64 5.76
CA LEU A 18 0.95 -6.83 5.21
C LEU A 18 -0.19 -6.45 4.29
N THR A 19 -0.36 -7.19 3.21
CA THR A 19 -1.54 -7.05 2.37
C THR A 19 -2.24 -8.39 2.21
N ALA A 20 -3.56 -8.30 2.08
CA ALA A 20 -4.40 -9.48 1.86
C ALA A 20 -5.41 -9.16 0.77
N SER A 21 -5.41 -9.95 -0.31
CA SER A 21 -6.35 -9.75 -1.41
C SER A 21 -7.80 -9.91 -0.98
N GLY A 22 -8.03 -10.66 0.09
CA GLY A 22 -9.37 -10.83 0.62
C GLY A 22 -9.97 -9.58 1.21
N ASN A 23 -9.18 -8.77 1.93
CA ASN A 23 -9.80 -7.70 2.69
C ASN A 23 -8.94 -6.53 3.16
N GLY A 24 -7.63 -6.47 2.91
CA GLY A 24 -7.03 -5.28 3.40
C GLY A 24 -5.52 -5.18 3.57
N MET A 25 -5.12 -4.18 4.30
CA MET A 25 -3.73 -3.86 4.61
C MET A 25 -3.60 -3.65 6.12
N VAL A 26 -2.51 -4.15 6.68
CA VAL A 26 -2.19 -4.01 8.10
C VAL A 26 -0.75 -3.53 8.27
N LEU A 27 -0.56 -2.56 9.12
CA LEU A 27 0.76 -2.15 9.60
C LEU A 27 0.92 -2.63 11.04
N LEU A 28 1.95 -3.42 11.29
CA LEU A 28 2.19 -4.11 12.55
C LEU A 28 3.53 -3.71 13.15
N ASP A 29 3.55 -3.44 14.45
CA ASP A 29 4.81 -3.28 15.17
C ASP A 29 5.39 -4.66 15.45
N ILE A 30 6.64 -4.90 15.02
CA ILE A 30 7.25 -6.24 15.12
C ILE A 30 7.51 -6.62 16.56
N GLU A 31 7.99 -5.69 17.36
CA GLU A 31 8.38 -5.97 18.74
C GLU A 31 7.18 -6.20 19.65
N THR A 32 6.20 -5.32 19.60
CA THR A 32 5.02 -5.41 20.46
C THR A 32 3.91 -6.28 19.89
N LYS A 33 3.95 -6.58 18.59
CA LYS A 33 2.90 -7.30 17.86
C LYS A 33 1.60 -6.49 17.78
N GLU A 34 1.67 -5.21 18.07
CA GLU A 34 0.50 -4.33 18.03
C GLU A 34 0.16 -3.94 16.60
N VAL A 35 -1.13 -3.99 16.26
CA VAL A 35 -1.64 -3.48 14.99
C VAL A 35 -1.74 -1.97 15.09
N LEU A 36 -0.93 -1.27 14.31
CA LEU A 36 -0.89 0.20 14.31
C LEU A 36 -1.95 0.80 13.39
N THR A 37 -2.21 0.13 12.28
CA THR A 37 -3.21 0.58 11.31
C THR A 37 -3.79 -0.61 10.56
N TYR A 38 -5.07 -0.52 10.25
CA TYR A 38 -5.76 -1.47 9.39
C TYR A 38 -6.65 -0.69 8.42
N ALA A 39 -6.54 -0.95 7.13
CA ALA A 39 -7.42 -0.39 6.12
C ALA A 39 -8.14 -1.50 5.37
N HIS A 40 -9.43 -1.32 5.16
CA HIS A 40 -10.20 -2.24 4.33
C HIS A 40 -9.96 -1.88 2.87
N VAL A 41 -9.20 -2.72 2.16
CA VAL A 41 -8.79 -2.46 0.78
C VAL A 41 -9.08 -3.71 -0.05
N PRO A 42 -10.03 -3.66 -0.98
CA PRO A 42 -10.34 -4.85 -1.79
C PRO A 42 -9.19 -5.16 -2.74
N MET A 43 -8.84 -6.44 -2.82
CA MET A 43 -7.78 -6.94 -3.69
C MET A 43 -6.43 -6.24 -3.49
N ALA A 44 -6.07 -5.98 -2.24
CA ALA A 44 -4.77 -5.41 -1.90
C ALA A 44 -3.67 -6.43 -2.17
N HIS A 45 -2.85 -6.20 -3.19
CA HIS A 45 -1.78 -7.12 -3.57
C HIS A 45 -0.41 -6.71 -3.07
N SER A 46 -0.18 -5.43 -2.91
CA SER A 46 1.12 -4.93 -2.48
C SER A 46 0.93 -3.58 -1.83
N ALA A 47 1.78 -3.27 -0.86
CA ALA A 47 1.78 -1.97 -0.22
C ALA A 47 3.20 -1.56 0.14
N ASP A 48 3.42 -0.27 0.28
CA ASP A 48 4.67 0.26 0.79
C ASP A 48 4.43 1.52 1.61
N LEU A 49 5.30 1.76 2.57
CA LEU A 49 5.21 2.93 3.44
C LEU A 49 5.85 4.12 2.75
N LEU A 50 5.16 5.24 2.77
CA LEU A 50 5.63 6.51 2.21
C LEU A 50 6.04 7.45 3.34
N PRO A 51 6.85 8.49 3.05
CA PRO A 51 7.13 9.51 4.04
C PRO A 51 5.85 10.20 4.53
N GLY A 52 5.89 10.69 5.76
CA GLY A 52 4.75 11.42 6.32
C GLY A 52 3.62 10.55 6.84
N GLY A 53 3.89 9.27 7.11
CA GLY A 53 2.87 8.38 7.69
C GLY A 53 1.76 8.00 6.73
N ARG A 54 2.11 7.74 5.48
CA ARG A 54 1.17 7.30 4.46
C ARG A 54 1.54 5.95 3.91
N VAL A 55 0.54 5.24 3.40
CA VAL A 55 0.73 3.92 2.79
C VAL A 55 0.14 3.93 1.39
N ALA A 56 0.93 3.45 0.42
CA ALA A 56 0.44 3.21 -0.93
C ALA A 56 0.08 1.74 -1.08
N VAL A 57 -1.05 1.46 -1.72
CA VAL A 57 -1.54 0.09 -1.93
C VAL A 57 -1.89 -0.09 -3.41
N ALA A 58 -1.42 -1.19 -3.99
CA ALA A 58 -1.82 -1.59 -5.34
C ALA A 58 -2.99 -2.58 -5.23
N LEU A 59 -4.10 -2.23 -5.86
CA LEU A 59 -5.31 -3.05 -5.88
C LEU A 59 -5.42 -3.78 -7.20
N SER A 60 -5.59 -5.09 -7.14
CA SER A 60 -5.74 -5.91 -8.32
C SER A 60 -7.18 -5.91 -8.84
N THR A 61 -7.50 -6.87 -9.69
CA THR A 61 -8.76 -6.95 -10.44
C THR A 61 -9.96 -7.19 -9.53
N HIS A 62 -10.86 -6.22 -9.46
CA HIS A 62 -12.06 -6.26 -8.65
C HIS A 62 -12.96 -5.10 -9.08
N LYS A 63 -14.25 -5.15 -8.81
CA LYS A 63 -15.16 -4.01 -9.04
C LYS A 63 -14.64 -2.71 -8.45
N LYS A 64 -14.06 -2.81 -7.24
CA LYS A 64 -13.53 -1.66 -6.51
C LYS A 64 -12.00 -1.62 -6.52
N GLY A 65 -11.39 -2.47 -7.33
CA GLY A 65 -9.95 -2.56 -7.46
C GLY A 65 -9.41 -1.78 -8.66
N ASN A 66 -8.39 -2.36 -9.31
CA ASN A 66 -7.74 -1.77 -10.48
C ASN A 66 -7.29 -0.34 -10.21
N ALA A 67 -6.54 -0.15 -9.13
CA ALA A 67 -6.14 1.17 -8.69
C ALA A 67 -4.85 1.16 -7.88
N LEU A 68 -4.24 2.32 -7.81
CA LEU A 68 -3.31 2.69 -6.77
C LEU A 68 -4.06 3.58 -5.80
N GLU A 69 -4.01 3.25 -4.52
CA GLU A 69 -4.61 4.09 -3.47
C GLU A 69 -3.56 4.48 -2.44
N VAL A 70 -3.71 5.66 -1.87
CA VAL A 70 -2.85 6.14 -0.79
C VAL A 70 -3.71 6.50 0.41
N TYR A 71 -3.30 6.04 1.57
CA TYR A 71 -3.99 6.25 2.84
C TYR A 71 -3.07 6.90 3.86
N ASP A 72 -3.65 7.68 4.77
CA ASP A 72 -2.97 8.15 5.96
C ASP A 72 -3.11 7.07 7.04
N ILE A 73 -2.02 6.71 7.69
CA ILE A 73 -2.05 5.64 8.71
C ILE A 73 -2.92 6.02 9.93
N ASP A 74 -3.12 7.32 10.17
CA ASP A 74 -3.96 7.80 11.27
C ASP A 74 -5.44 7.90 10.88
N LYS A 75 -5.75 7.84 9.59
CA LYS A 75 -7.12 7.93 9.06
C LYS A 75 -7.32 6.92 7.94
N PRO A 76 -7.18 5.62 8.24
CA PRO A 76 -7.19 4.59 7.18
C PRO A 76 -8.54 4.38 6.52
N GLU A 77 -9.60 4.95 7.06
CA GLU A 77 -10.95 4.85 6.48
C GLU A 77 -11.12 5.76 5.27
N LYS A 78 -10.18 6.67 4.99
CA LYS A 78 -10.26 7.60 3.86
C LYS A 78 -9.10 7.44 2.92
N THR A 79 -9.40 7.29 1.65
CA THR A 79 -8.40 7.31 0.58
C THR A 79 -8.00 8.75 0.33
N ILE A 80 -6.71 9.05 0.39
CA ILE A 80 -6.19 10.39 0.05
C ILE A 80 -6.12 10.56 -1.46
N ILE A 81 -5.59 9.55 -2.15
CA ILE A 81 -5.39 9.55 -3.59
C ILE A 81 -5.85 8.21 -4.14
N ARG A 82 -6.53 8.25 -5.27
CA ARG A 82 -6.86 7.06 -6.03
C ARG A 82 -6.58 7.32 -7.50
N ASP A 83 -5.76 6.47 -8.11
CA ASP A 83 -5.46 6.52 -9.53
C ASP A 83 -5.71 5.17 -10.16
N SER A 84 -6.33 5.15 -11.35
CA SER A 84 -6.62 3.90 -12.05
C SER A 84 -5.34 3.20 -12.46
N LEU A 85 -5.24 1.91 -12.14
CA LEU A 85 -4.11 1.08 -12.52
C LEU A 85 -4.62 -0.35 -12.72
N TYR A 86 -4.79 -0.76 -13.97
CA TYR A 86 -5.37 -2.07 -14.25
C TYR A 86 -4.51 -3.18 -13.66
N SER A 87 -5.16 -4.03 -12.86
CA SER A 87 -4.53 -5.18 -12.20
C SER A 87 -3.26 -4.77 -11.44
N GLY A 88 -3.41 -3.86 -10.47
CA GLY A 88 -2.29 -3.42 -9.63
C GLY A 88 -1.64 -4.59 -8.92
N HIS A 89 -0.32 -4.73 -9.03
CA HIS A 89 0.42 -5.88 -8.52
C HIS A 89 1.54 -5.54 -7.57
N GLY A 90 2.12 -4.37 -7.70
CA GLY A 90 3.26 -4.02 -6.87
C GLY A 90 3.42 -2.53 -6.69
N VAL A 91 3.92 -2.14 -5.53
CA VAL A 91 4.35 -0.77 -5.27
C VAL A 91 5.65 -0.81 -4.50
N VAL A 92 6.52 0.14 -4.78
CA VAL A 92 7.77 0.30 -4.03
C VAL A 92 8.14 1.78 -3.98
N TRP A 93 8.46 2.24 -2.78
CA TRP A 93 8.97 3.59 -2.56
C TRP A 93 10.48 3.59 -2.68
N ASN A 94 11.02 4.53 -3.42
CA ASN A 94 12.46 4.72 -3.54
C ASN A 94 12.82 6.06 -2.90
N ALA A 95 13.43 6.02 -1.74
CA ALA A 95 13.74 7.22 -0.96
C ALA A 95 14.79 8.12 -1.64
N SER A 96 15.78 7.53 -2.29
CA SER A 96 16.81 8.33 -2.95
C SER A 96 16.30 9.09 -4.16
N ARG A 97 15.28 8.57 -4.83
CA ARG A 97 14.65 9.22 -5.98
C ARG A 97 13.40 10.03 -5.61
N GLN A 98 12.93 9.90 -4.38
CA GLN A 98 11.68 10.51 -3.91
C GLN A 98 10.52 10.16 -4.84
N SER A 99 10.44 8.89 -5.20
CA SER A 99 9.45 8.40 -6.17
C SER A 99 8.81 7.10 -5.71
N LEU A 100 7.55 6.97 -6.02
CA LEU A 100 6.80 5.73 -5.85
C LEU A 100 6.67 5.05 -7.22
N TYR A 101 7.03 3.78 -7.29
CA TYR A 101 6.85 3.00 -8.49
C TYR A 101 5.68 2.05 -8.29
N ALA A 102 4.79 2.00 -9.26
CA ALA A 102 3.62 1.12 -9.22
C ALA A 102 3.55 0.27 -10.47
N LEU A 103 3.36 -1.03 -10.28
CA LEU A 103 3.30 -2.01 -11.34
C LEU A 103 1.87 -2.51 -11.51
N GLY A 104 1.36 -2.43 -12.73
CA GLY A 104 0.09 -3.01 -13.12
C GLY A 104 0.31 -4.15 -14.12
N TYR A 105 -0.76 -4.55 -14.82
CA TYR A 105 -0.68 -5.65 -15.78
C TYR A 105 0.25 -5.32 -16.96
N LYS A 106 0.17 -4.10 -17.48
CA LYS A 106 0.93 -3.68 -18.66
C LYS A 106 1.81 -2.46 -18.44
N GLU A 107 1.81 -1.92 -17.23
CA GLU A 107 2.44 -0.63 -16.98
C GLU A 107 3.33 -0.67 -15.77
N LEU A 108 4.41 0.09 -15.85
CA LEU A 108 5.19 0.50 -14.70
C LEU A 108 5.14 2.01 -14.65
N ARG A 109 4.63 2.57 -13.56
CA ARG A 109 4.49 4.02 -13.40
C ARG A 109 5.41 4.54 -12.33
N GLU A 110 5.86 5.76 -12.52
CA GLU A 110 6.58 6.51 -11.48
C GLU A 110 5.75 7.68 -11.05
N TYR A 111 5.56 7.83 -9.74
CA TYR A 111 4.86 8.95 -9.14
C TYR A 111 5.84 9.76 -8.30
N LYS A 112 5.90 11.07 -8.51
CA LYS A 112 6.66 11.95 -7.64
C LYS A 112 5.79 12.37 -6.46
N LEU A 113 6.38 12.42 -5.28
CA LEU A 113 5.67 12.81 -4.06
C LEU A 113 5.62 14.33 -3.97
N GLU A 114 4.65 14.92 -4.64
CA GLU A 114 4.42 16.35 -4.65
C GLU A 114 2.97 16.64 -4.34
N ASN A 115 2.73 17.53 -3.39
CA ASN A 115 1.37 17.98 -3.04
C ASN A 115 0.37 16.86 -2.71
N TRP A 116 0.83 15.84 -2.03
CA TRP A 116 -0.02 14.71 -1.65
C TRP A 116 -0.67 14.92 -0.30
#